data_e4e28b764edd62ed2eb08d550a0b98bf
#
_entry.id   e4e28b764edd62ed2eb08d550a0b98bf
#
_cell.length_a   1.000
_cell.length_b   1.000
_cell.length_c   1.000
_cell.angle_alpha   90.00
_cell.angle_beta   90.00
_cell.angle_gamma   90.00
#
_symmetry.space_group_name_H-M   'P 1'
#
loop_
_entity.id
_entity.type
_entity.pdbx_description
1 polymer ?
#
loop_
_entity_poly.entity_id
_entity_poly.type
_entity_poly.pdbx_seq_one_letter_code
_entity_poly.pdbx_strand_id
1 'polypeptide(L)'
;LRAIDVIWQTKQKYSELIDAPKPIRDFQTIRIGIEAPRETIYERINLRVEKMMENGLLKEVENLKDYQHLTSLKTVGYTELFKYFNSEWDLDFAISEIQKNSRRFAKRQLTWYRGEDNIHWVDYQNAFQESLSLLNKKL
;
A
#
# COMPACT_ATOMS: atom_id res chain seq x y z
N LEU A 1 0.75 5.03 -22.03
CA LEU A 1 1.72 6.13 -21.98
C LEU A 1 3.12 5.62 -21.61
N ARG A 2 3.31 4.92 -20.47
CA ARG A 2 4.63 4.48 -19.97
C ARG A 2 5.42 3.60 -20.96
N ALA A 3 4.75 2.70 -21.70
CA ALA A 3 5.40 1.88 -22.72
C ALA A 3 5.93 2.71 -23.88
N ILE A 4 5.19 3.74 -24.31
CA ILE A 4 5.60 4.66 -25.36
C ILE A 4 6.81 5.49 -24.94
N ASP A 5 6.83 5.99 -23.71
CA ASP A 5 7.96 6.75 -23.17
C ASP A 5 9.23 5.90 -23.13
N VAL A 6 9.12 4.64 -22.72
CA VAL A 6 10.25 3.70 -22.72
C VAL A 6 10.77 3.44 -24.15
N ILE A 7 9.86 3.19 -25.10
CA ILE A 7 10.26 2.98 -26.51
C ILE A 7 10.94 4.23 -27.07
N TRP A 8 10.44 5.41 -26.72
CA TRP A 8 11.02 6.68 -27.19
C TRP A 8 12.44 6.89 -26.66
N GLN A 9 12.69 6.55 -25.38
CA GLN A 9 14.01 6.70 -24.74
C GLN A 9 14.99 5.62 -25.17
N THR A 10 14.55 4.36 -25.22
CA THR A 10 15.47 3.21 -25.43
C THR A 10 15.58 2.76 -26.88
N LYS A 11 14.64 3.18 -27.76
CA LYS A 11 14.48 2.70 -29.14
C LYS A 11 14.24 1.19 -29.26
N GLN A 12 13.86 0.54 -28.16
CA GLN A 12 13.56 -0.89 -28.09
C GLN A 12 12.07 -1.11 -27.77
N LYS A 13 11.52 -2.23 -28.21
CA LYS A 13 10.13 -2.58 -27.85
C LYS A 13 10.03 -2.86 -26.37
N TYR A 14 8.97 -2.35 -25.75
CA TYR A 14 8.73 -2.53 -24.32
C TYR A 14 8.66 -4.02 -23.91
N SER A 15 8.08 -4.88 -24.76
CA SER A 15 8.06 -6.33 -24.56
C SER A 15 9.46 -6.95 -24.50
N GLU A 16 10.37 -6.54 -25.37
CA GLU A 16 11.76 -7.04 -25.41
C GLU A 16 12.52 -6.70 -24.12
N LEU A 17 12.24 -5.53 -23.52
CA LEU A 17 12.83 -5.10 -22.25
C LEU A 17 12.26 -5.85 -21.05
N ILE A 18 10.97 -6.20 -21.08
CA ILE A 18 10.34 -6.97 -20.00
C ILE A 18 10.77 -8.44 -20.03
N ASP A 19 10.86 -9.02 -21.23
CA ASP A 19 11.21 -10.41 -21.45
C ASP A 19 12.73 -10.67 -21.43
N ALA A 20 13.53 -9.61 -21.25
CA ALA A 20 14.97 -9.74 -21.13
C ALA A 20 15.34 -10.71 -19.98
N PRO A 21 16.32 -11.62 -20.19
CA PRO A 21 16.72 -12.57 -19.16
C PRO A 21 17.15 -11.83 -17.90
N LYS A 22 16.52 -12.18 -16.77
CA LYS A 22 16.86 -11.59 -15.48
C LYS A 22 18.28 -12.01 -15.11
N PRO A 23 19.11 -11.07 -14.63
CA PRO A 23 20.47 -11.41 -14.22
C PRO A 23 20.42 -12.45 -13.08
N ILE A 24 21.30 -13.46 -13.17
CA ILE A 24 21.50 -14.42 -12.09
C ILE A 24 22.03 -13.65 -10.88
N ARG A 25 21.46 -13.88 -9.73
CA ARG A 25 21.85 -13.23 -8.47
C ARG A 25 22.40 -14.28 -7.51
N ASP A 26 23.42 -13.91 -6.75
CA ASP A 26 24.10 -14.79 -5.79
C ASP A 26 23.32 -14.98 -4.48
N PHE A 27 22.03 -14.64 -4.46
CA PHE A 27 21.17 -14.78 -3.29
C PHE A 27 19.81 -15.36 -3.66
N GLN A 28 19.23 -16.08 -2.71
CA GLN A 28 17.85 -16.54 -2.78
C GLN A 28 16.92 -15.56 -2.08
N THR A 29 15.75 -15.32 -2.67
CA THR A 29 14.70 -14.49 -2.07
C THR A 29 13.64 -15.37 -1.46
N ILE A 30 13.40 -15.21 -0.17
CA ILE A 30 12.27 -15.81 0.53
C ILE A 30 11.23 -14.71 0.76
N ARG A 31 10.02 -14.90 0.21
CA ARG A 31 8.93 -13.96 0.38
C ARG A 31 7.97 -14.50 1.44
N ILE A 32 7.74 -13.70 2.48
CA ILE A 32 6.82 -14.05 3.56
C ILE A 32 5.69 -13.02 3.54
N GLY A 33 4.46 -13.51 3.47
CA GLY A 33 3.24 -12.71 3.58
C GLY A 33 2.60 -12.97 4.95
N ILE A 34 2.20 -11.91 5.63
CA ILE A 34 1.45 -12.03 6.88
C ILE A 34 -0.04 -11.91 6.55
N GLU A 35 -0.82 -12.92 6.95
CA GLU A 35 -2.27 -12.86 6.80
C GLU A 35 -2.98 -12.78 8.15
N ALA A 36 -4.14 -12.15 8.14
CA ALA A 36 -5.05 -12.04 9.27
C ALA A 36 -6.50 -12.11 8.78
N PRO A 37 -7.47 -12.47 9.65
CA PRO A 37 -8.87 -12.36 9.35
C PRO A 37 -9.23 -10.94 8.88
N ARG A 38 -10.14 -10.87 7.92
CA ARG A 38 -10.56 -9.60 7.30
C ARG A 38 -11.07 -8.60 8.33
N GLU A 39 -11.83 -9.09 9.28
CA GLU A 39 -12.40 -8.31 10.38
C GLU A 39 -11.28 -7.64 11.20
N THR A 40 -10.28 -8.41 11.58
CA THR A 40 -9.09 -7.91 12.32
C THR A 40 -8.34 -6.83 11.53
N ILE A 41 -8.17 -7.02 10.22
CA ILE A 41 -7.53 -6.02 9.36
C ILE A 41 -8.36 -4.73 9.35
N TYR A 42 -9.68 -4.84 9.24
CA TYR A 42 -10.57 -3.69 9.17
C TYR A 42 -10.64 -2.91 10.48
N GLU A 43 -10.71 -3.60 11.61
CA GLU A 43 -10.64 -3.00 12.94
C GLU A 43 -9.33 -2.23 13.14
N ARG A 44 -8.20 -2.85 12.80
CA ARG A 44 -6.88 -2.20 12.87
C ARG A 44 -6.77 -0.97 11.97
N ILE A 45 -7.36 -1.02 10.77
CA ILE A 45 -7.39 0.13 9.86
C ILE A 45 -8.20 1.26 10.48
N ASN A 46 -9.38 0.98 11.01
CA ASN A 46 -10.24 2.00 11.62
C ASN A 46 -9.54 2.65 12.82
N LEU A 47 -9.02 1.84 13.75
CA LEU A 47 -8.28 2.33 14.90
C LEU A 47 -7.03 3.14 14.51
N ARG A 48 -6.33 2.72 13.46
CA ARG A 48 -5.18 3.48 12.95
C ARG A 48 -5.58 4.86 12.46
N VAL A 49 -6.69 5.00 11.76
CA VAL A 49 -7.18 6.30 11.27
C VAL A 49 -7.54 7.20 12.45
N GLU A 50 -8.22 6.68 13.47
CA GLU A 50 -8.53 7.41 14.69
C GLU A 50 -7.24 7.95 15.36
N LYS A 51 -6.25 7.06 15.56
CA LYS A 51 -4.95 7.46 16.11
C LYS A 51 -4.21 8.47 15.23
N MET A 52 -4.32 8.40 13.92
CA MET A 52 -3.72 9.40 13.02
C MET A 52 -4.36 10.77 13.23
N MET A 53 -5.67 10.84 13.42
CA MET A 53 -6.38 12.09 13.74
C MET A 53 -5.94 12.65 15.10
N GLU A 54 -5.88 11.82 16.14
CA GLU A 54 -5.39 12.17 17.48
C GLU A 54 -3.95 12.70 17.45
N ASN A 55 -3.09 12.10 16.60
CA ASN A 55 -1.69 12.46 16.44
C ASN A 55 -1.46 13.67 15.51
N GLY A 56 -2.52 14.35 15.09
CA GLY A 56 -2.43 15.63 14.40
C GLY A 56 -2.45 15.57 12.87
N LEU A 57 -2.93 14.48 12.26
CA LEU A 57 -3.08 14.39 10.81
C LEU A 57 -3.85 15.58 10.23
N LEU A 58 -4.89 16.04 10.92
CA LEU A 58 -5.68 17.19 10.47
C LEU A 58 -4.82 18.45 10.33
N LYS A 59 -3.97 18.72 11.33
CA LYS A 59 -3.06 19.88 11.30
C LYS A 59 -1.96 19.74 10.27
N GLU A 60 -1.45 18.54 10.06
CA GLU A 60 -0.48 18.25 9.01
C GLU A 60 -1.05 18.58 7.63
N VAL A 61 -2.28 18.10 7.33
CA VAL A 61 -2.93 18.35 6.03
C VAL A 61 -3.31 19.82 5.86
N GLU A 62 -3.73 20.50 6.94
CA GLU A 62 -4.00 21.94 6.91
C GLU A 62 -2.77 22.73 6.45
N ASN A 63 -1.59 22.41 6.97
CA ASN A 63 -0.34 23.06 6.58
C ASN A 63 0.07 22.79 5.12
N LEU A 64 -0.50 21.76 4.49
CA LEU A 64 -0.23 21.38 3.10
C LEU A 64 -1.34 21.83 2.13
N LYS A 65 -2.32 22.60 2.58
CA LYS A 65 -3.49 22.99 1.80
C LYS A 65 -3.12 23.70 0.49
N ASP A 66 -2.12 24.55 0.49
CA ASP A 66 -1.69 25.28 -0.70
C ASP A 66 -1.04 24.37 -1.77
N TYR A 67 -0.61 23.18 -1.34
CA TYR A 67 0.06 22.18 -2.19
C TYR A 67 -0.86 21.04 -2.64
N GLN A 68 -2.17 21.10 -2.36
CA GLN A 68 -3.14 20.03 -2.68
C GLN A 68 -3.17 19.63 -4.16
N HIS A 69 -2.69 20.50 -5.06
CA HIS A 69 -2.59 20.25 -6.49
C HIS A 69 -1.51 19.22 -6.86
N LEU A 70 -0.51 19.00 -5.98
CA LEU A 70 0.61 18.11 -6.24
C LEU A 70 0.16 16.65 -6.25
N THR A 71 0.66 15.89 -7.22
CA THR A 71 0.33 14.47 -7.39
C THR A 71 0.76 13.61 -6.19
N SER A 72 1.85 13.98 -5.52
CA SER A 72 2.36 13.30 -4.32
C SER A 72 1.39 13.35 -3.14
N LEU A 73 0.53 14.36 -3.07
CA LEU A 73 -0.47 14.52 -2.02
C LEU A 73 -1.85 13.90 -2.37
N LYS A 74 -1.99 13.32 -3.57
CA LYS A 74 -3.21 12.59 -3.96
C LYS A 74 -3.23 11.18 -3.40
N THR A 75 -3.18 11.06 -2.09
CA THR A 75 -3.17 9.79 -1.36
C THR A 75 -4.34 9.70 -0.39
N VAL A 76 -4.66 8.48 0.04
CA VAL A 76 -5.70 8.26 1.07
C VAL A 76 -5.29 8.96 2.36
N GLY A 77 -6.20 9.70 2.95
CA GLY A 77 -5.99 10.57 4.10
C GLY A 77 -5.92 12.03 3.68
N TYR A 78 -5.00 12.40 2.81
CA TYR A 78 -4.89 13.79 2.35
C TYR A 78 -6.05 14.19 1.43
N THR A 79 -6.39 13.36 0.44
CA THR A 79 -7.45 13.65 -0.51
C THR A 79 -8.79 13.91 0.18
N GLU A 80 -9.13 13.12 1.18
CA GLU A 80 -10.38 13.24 1.93
C GLU A 80 -10.39 14.49 2.82
N LEU A 81 -9.27 14.77 3.50
CA LEU A 81 -9.16 15.97 4.35
C LEU A 81 -9.07 17.27 3.54
N PHE A 82 -8.48 17.25 2.34
CA PHE A 82 -8.56 18.42 1.45
C PHE A 82 -10.02 18.74 1.08
N LYS A 83 -10.88 17.74 0.86
CA LYS A 83 -12.30 17.97 0.61
C LYS A 83 -13.01 18.57 1.82
N TYR A 84 -12.65 18.15 3.03
CA TYR A 84 -13.12 18.81 4.24
C TYR A 84 -12.68 20.29 4.28
N PHE A 85 -11.40 20.59 4.05
CA PHE A 85 -10.91 21.98 4.06
C PHE A 85 -11.49 22.84 2.93
N ASN A 86 -11.91 22.22 1.83
CA ASN A 86 -12.61 22.89 0.73
C ASN A 86 -14.13 23.03 0.99
N SER A 87 -14.64 22.64 2.17
CA SER A 87 -16.05 22.65 2.53
C SER A 87 -16.95 21.78 1.64
N GLU A 88 -16.38 20.76 0.98
CA GLU A 88 -17.14 19.79 0.20
C GLU A 88 -17.73 18.71 1.12
N TRP A 89 -17.05 18.37 2.21
CA TRP A 89 -17.42 17.33 3.18
C TRP A 89 -17.32 17.86 4.61
N ASP A 90 -18.08 17.27 5.53
CA ASP A 90 -17.82 17.42 6.96
C ASP A 90 -16.67 16.52 7.41
N LEU A 91 -16.16 16.75 8.61
CA LEU A 91 -14.98 16.04 9.11
C LEU A 91 -15.26 14.56 9.37
N ASP A 92 -16.42 14.23 9.93
CA ASP A 92 -16.77 12.85 10.26
C ASP A 92 -16.92 12.01 8.98
N PHE A 93 -17.52 12.60 7.96
CA PHE A 93 -17.62 11.96 6.66
C PHE A 93 -16.23 11.76 6.01
N ALA A 94 -15.35 12.77 6.07
CA ALA A 94 -13.99 12.64 5.57
C ALA A 94 -13.24 11.51 6.28
N ILE A 95 -13.32 11.40 7.60
CA ILE A 95 -12.71 10.30 8.38
C ILE A 95 -13.29 8.95 7.96
N SER A 96 -14.59 8.84 7.81
CA SER A 96 -15.24 7.60 7.37
C SER A 96 -14.78 7.15 5.99
N GLU A 97 -14.58 8.10 5.06
CA GLU A 97 -14.06 7.82 3.72
C GLU A 97 -12.57 7.42 3.75
N ILE A 98 -11.74 8.01 4.63
CA ILE A 98 -10.36 7.56 4.85
C ILE A 98 -10.34 6.10 5.29
N GLN A 99 -11.16 5.72 6.28
CA GLN A 99 -11.28 4.34 6.75
C GLN A 99 -11.72 3.41 5.62
N LYS A 100 -12.76 3.77 4.89
CA LYS A 100 -13.28 3.00 3.76
C LYS A 100 -12.25 2.82 2.63
N ASN A 101 -11.57 3.88 2.24
CA ASN A 101 -10.57 3.84 1.17
C ASN A 101 -9.32 3.07 1.59
N SER A 102 -8.92 3.15 2.86
CA SER A 102 -7.86 2.33 3.44
C SER A 102 -8.21 0.83 3.41
N ARG A 103 -9.45 0.46 3.76
CA ARG A 103 -9.93 -0.94 3.64
C ARG A 103 -9.92 -1.42 2.18
N ARG A 104 -10.33 -0.57 1.23
CA ARG A 104 -10.27 -0.88 -0.21
C ARG A 104 -8.84 -1.06 -0.68
N PHE A 105 -7.91 -0.24 -0.18
CA PHE A 105 -6.49 -0.38 -0.51
C PHE A 105 -5.94 -1.70 0.01
N ALA A 106 -6.20 -2.05 1.27
CA ALA A 106 -5.79 -3.33 1.85
C ALA A 106 -6.36 -4.53 1.07
N LYS A 107 -7.64 -4.46 0.64
CA LYS A 107 -8.23 -5.52 -0.21
C LYS A 107 -7.49 -5.67 -1.53
N ARG A 108 -7.16 -4.56 -2.22
CA ARG A 108 -6.40 -4.62 -3.49
C ARG A 108 -5.00 -5.20 -3.28
N GLN A 109 -4.33 -4.83 -2.19
CA GLN A 109 -3.02 -5.33 -1.80
C GLN A 109 -3.04 -6.86 -1.63
N LEU A 110 -3.98 -7.37 -0.84
CA LEU A 110 -4.15 -8.81 -0.62
C LEU A 110 -4.46 -9.56 -1.92
N THR A 111 -5.34 -9.00 -2.77
CA THR A 111 -5.67 -9.62 -4.05
C THR A 111 -4.45 -9.71 -4.95
N TRP A 112 -3.62 -8.67 -4.99
CA TRP A 112 -2.42 -8.64 -5.81
C TRP A 112 -1.37 -9.66 -5.31
N TYR A 113 -1.07 -9.66 -4.01
CA TYR A 113 -0.09 -10.58 -3.44
C TYR A 113 -0.54 -12.04 -3.45
N ARG A 114 -1.85 -12.32 -3.36
CA ARG A 114 -2.38 -13.69 -3.48
C ARG A 114 -2.27 -14.27 -4.89
N GLY A 115 -2.08 -13.44 -5.90
CA GLY A 115 -1.77 -13.85 -7.26
C GLY A 115 -0.29 -14.17 -7.52
N GLU A 116 0.57 -14.00 -6.51
CA GLU A 116 2.01 -14.28 -6.61
C GLU A 116 2.31 -15.70 -6.08
N ASP A 117 2.87 -16.56 -6.91
CA ASP A 117 3.08 -17.99 -6.60
C ASP A 117 4.17 -18.29 -5.55
N ASN A 118 5.00 -17.31 -5.19
CA ASN A 118 6.20 -17.52 -4.36
C ASN A 118 6.12 -16.84 -2.99
N ILE A 119 4.93 -16.71 -2.40
CA ILE A 119 4.74 -16.12 -1.06
C ILE A 119 4.37 -17.22 -0.08
N HIS A 120 5.13 -17.32 1.01
CA HIS A 120 4.80 -18.16 2.16
C HIS A 120 3.94 -17.35 3.12
N TRP A 121 2.65 -17.69 3.19
CA TRP A 121 1.72 -17.02 4.07
C TRP A 121 1.84 -17.59 5.49
N VAL A 122 1.93 -16.69 6.48
CA VAL A 122 2.02 -17.01 7.91
C VAL A 122 0.92 -16.27 8.67
N ASP A 123 0.41 -16.89 9.72
CA ASP A 123 -0.61 -16.28 10.57
C ASP A 123 -0.04 -15.07 11.35
N TYR A 124 -0.80 -13.97 11.40
CA TYR A 124 -0.35 -12.74 12.05
C TYR A 124 -0.07 -12.89 13.56
N GLN A 125 -0.68 -13.87 14.23
CA GLN A 125 -0.49 -14.10 15.65
C GLN A 125 0.86 -14.76 15.94
N ASN A 126 1.32 -15.62 15.03
CA ASN A 126 2.56 -16.39 15.17
C ASN A 126 3.60 -16.03 14.10
N ALA A 127 3.42 -14.91 13.38
CA ALA A 127 4.18 -14.55 12.20
C ALA A 127 5.70 -14.61 12.40
N PHE A 128 6.20 -14.17 13.57
CA PHE A 128 7.63 -14.20 13.87
C PHE A 128 8.15 -15.63 13.96
N GLN A 129 7.49 -16.50 14.73
CA GLN A 129 7.92 -17.89 14.96
C GLN A 129 7.84 -18.72 13.69
N GLU A 130 6.75 -18.57 12.93
CA GLU A 130 6.57 -19.27 11.66
C GLU A 130 7.59 -18.82 10.62
N SER A 131 7.87 -17.51 10.54
CA SER A 131 8.89 -16.96 9.65
C SER A 131 10.28 -17.49 9.99
N LEU A 132 10.64 -17.52 11.28
CA LEU A 132 11.92 -18.04 11.73
C LEU A 132 12.07 -19.54 11.43
N SER A 133 11.02 -20.32 11.66
CA SER A 133 11.00 -21.75 11.34
C SER A 133 11.17 -21.99 9.82
N LEU A 134 10.59 -21.14 9.00
CA LEU A 134 10.68 -21.21 7.55
C LEU A 134 12.08 -20.86 7.03
N LEU A 135 12.74 -19.87 7.63
CA LEU A 135 14.11 -19.51 7.32
C LEU A 135 15.08 -20.62 7.69
N ASN A 136 14.97 -21.19 8.90
CA ASN A 136 15.84 -22.28 9.38
C ASN A 136 15.71 -23.57 8.54
N LYS A 137 14.60 -23.77 7.84
CA LYS A 137 14.42 -24.92 6.93
C LYS A 137 15.02 -24.70 5.54
N LYS A 138 15.32 -23.45 5.18
CA LYS A 138 15.82 -23.09 3.84
C LYS A 138 17.29 -22.68 3.82
N LEU A 139 17.88 -22.46 4.97
CA LEU A 139 19.33 -22.30 5.18
C LEU A 139 19.98 -23.64 5.45
#